data_d81f22bb6a38e24a1cc88750e6b4ade6
#
_entry.id   d81f22bb6a38e24a1cc88750e6b4ade6
#
_cell.length_a   1.000
_cell.length_b   1.000
_cell.length_c   1.000
_cell.angle_alpha   90.00
_cell.angle_beta   90.00
_cell.angle_gamma   90.00
#
_symmetry.space_group_name_H-M   'P 1'
#
loop_
_entity.id
_entity.type
_entity.pdbx_description
1 polymer ?
#
loop_
_entity_poly.entity_id
_entity_poly.type
_entity_poly.pdbx_seq_one_letter_code
_entity_poly.pdbx_strand_id
1 'polypeptide(L)'
;PGEQVEVDWAGDPATIIDPDTGEILKSYIFVGVMTYSQYAYVEAFLDMKQRSWINAHVHMYEYFGGVARILVPDNCKTAVIHNGGWKDQQINETYQELAEHYCTAIIPARVRAPKDKPNAEGTVGNISTWITAALRDEQFFSLAELNRAIKDKLELFNQRLFQKKEGSRRSLFLEEEKPLLAPLPATRFELSDWKTATVQFNYHISVDGMLYSVPYEYIKKKVDVKITDTTIEIFYNHNRIASHRRLKGRPGKYSTVTEHMPEDHQKYLEWNGDRFRKWAERIGINTYTVVNAILTSKRVEQQTYRSCMGLLKLAEKYSDALFEAACKKALSYTASPSYKSIKNILVTGSVKPESETTESKTTHKAHGITRGADYYRR
;
A
#
# COMPACT_ATOMS: atom_id res chain seq x y z
N PRO A 1 27.64 30.29 11.26
CA PRO A 1 26.52 29.55 11.79
C PRO A 1 25.58 29.16 10.63
N GLY A 2 24.88 27.99 10.77
CA GLY A 2 23.83 27.53 9.85
C GLY A 2 24.28 27.05 8.48
N GLU A 3 25.58 27.06 8.19
CA GLU A 3 26.11 26.74 6.88
C GLU A 3 26.29 25.24 6.66
N GLN A 4 26.76 24.51 7.67
CA GLN A 4 27.24 23.14 7.53
C GLN A 4 26.71 22.24 8.60
N VAL A 5 26.28 21.02 8.20
CA VAL A 5 25.95 19.88 9.07
C VAL A 5 26.85 18.72 8.71
N GLU A 6 27.46 18.12 9.72
CA GLU A 6 28.29 16.92 9.59
C GLU A 6 27.45 15.70 10.00
N VAL A 7 27.53 14.60 9.25
CA VAL A 7 26.76 13.38 9.51
C VAL A 7 27.63 12.15 9.48
N ASP A 8 27.33 11.19 10.37
CA ASP A 8 28.09 9.96 10.50
C ASP A 8 27.25 8.84 11.13
N TRP A 9 27.72 7.58 11.00
CA TRP A 9 27.29 6.47 11.83
C TRP A 9 28.22 6.33 13.04
N ALA A 10 27.66 6.33 14.25
CA ALA A 10 28.45 6.06 15.45
C ALA A 10 28.96 4.61 15.44
N GLY A 11 30.22 4.43 15.88
CA GLY A 11 30.90 3.13 15.79
C GLY A 11 30.33 2.05 16.73
N ASP A 12 29.73 2.41 17.86
CA ASP A 12 29.21 1.46 18.84
C ASP A 12 27.69 1.22 18.63
N PRO A 13 27.29 0.00 18.23
CA PRO A 13 25.89 -0.33 18.08
C PRO A 13 25.20 -0.47 19.44
N ALA A 14 23.95 -0.02 19.56
CA ALA A 14 23.07 -0.40 20.65
C ALA A 14 22.37 -1.74 20.33
N THR A 15 21.78 -2.37 21.35
CA THR A 15 21.11 -3.67 21.19
C THR A 15 19.63 -3.58 21.55
N ILE A 16 18.82 -4.36 20.82
CA ILE A 16 17.38 -4.52 21.04
C ILE A 16 17.13 -6.02 21.22
N ILE A 17 16.32 -6.41 22.17
CA ILE A 17 15.92 -7.80 22.39
C ILE A 17 14.56 -8.00 21.74
N ASP A 18 14.48 -8.95 20.81
CA ASP A 18 13.20 -9.35 20.23
C ASP A 18 12.35 -10.03 21.32
N PRO A 19 11.16 -9.52 21.64
CA PRO A 19 10.34 -10.03 22.74
C PRO A 19 9.79 -11.44 22.49
N ASP A 20 9.65 -11.84 21.23
CA ASP A 20 9.06 -13.14 20.84
C ASP A 20 10.12 -14.25 20.77
N THR A 21 11.31 -13.92 20.26
CA THR A 21 12.38 -14.89 20.01
C THR A 21 13.52 -14.84 21.03
N GLY A 22 13.67 -13.73 21.76
CA GLY A 22 14.81 -13.45 22.63
C GLY A 22 16.11 -13.14 21.87
N GLU A 23 16.06 -12.98 20.54
CA GLU A 23 17.23 -12.67 19.73
C GLU A 23 17.71 -11.23 19.99
N ILE A 24 19.04 -11.08 20.06
CA ILE A 24 19.68 -9.77 20.24
C ILE A 24 19.94 -9.17 18.85
N LEU A 25 19.19 -8.13 18.52
CA LEU A 25 19.34 -7.37 17.30
C LEU A 25 20.26 -6.17 17.50
N LYS A 26 21.23 -5.98 16.62
CA LYS A 26 22.07 -4.79 16.61
C LYS A 26 21.33 -3.62 15.97
N SER A 27 21.43 -2.44 16.59
CA SER A 27 20.97 -1.19 16.00
C SER A 27 22.15 -0.26 15.76
N TYR A 28 22.08 0.51 14.70
CA TYR A 28 23.12 1.45 14.27
C TYR A 28 22.67 2.87 14.56
N ILE A 29 23.55 3.67 15.11
CA ILE A 29 23.23 5.03 15.57
C ILE A 29 23.68 6.03 14.50
N PHE A 30 22.73 6.76 13.94
CA PHE A 30 22.98 7.89 13.06
C PHE A 30 23.15 9.15 13.92
N VAL A 31 24.14 9.98 13.55
CA VAL A 31 24.45 11.24 14.22
C VAL A 31 24.56 12.34 13.19
N GLY A 32 23.85 13.45 13.40
CA GLY A 32 23.98 14.68 12.66
C GLY A 32 24.32 15.85 13.57
N VAL A 33 25.32 16.66 13.24
CA VAL A 33 25.83 17.73 14.11
C VAL A 33 25.97 19.04 13.33
N MET A 34 25.35 20.09 13.84
CA MET A 34 25.59 21.46 13.36
C MET A 34 26.98 21.93 13.79
N THR A 35 27.78 22.39 12.85
CA THR A 35 29.22 22.64 13.09
C THR A 35 29.52 23.78 14.04
N TYR A 36 28.67 24.79 14.12
CA TYR A 36 28.88 25.97 14.95
C TYR A 36 28.38 25.80 16.39
N SER A 37 27.11 25.43 16.58
CA SER A 37 26.51 25.23 17.91
C SER A 37 26.85 23.88 18.53
N GLN A 38 27.28 22.90 17.70
CA GLN A 38 27.38 21.49 18.07
C GLN A 38 26.03 20.91 18.50
N TYR A 39 24.92 21.51 18.04
CA TYR A 39 23.58 20.97 18.24
C TYR A 39 23.43 19.67 17.47
N ALA A 40 23.05 18.61 18.16
CA ALA A 40 23.10 17.26 17.62
C ALA A 40 21.71 16.68 17.43
N TYR A 41 21.59 15.84 16.41
CA TYR A 41 20.52 14.90 16.17
C TYR A 41 21.05 13.48 16.24
N VAL A 42 20.30 12.56 16.86
CA VAL A 42 20.69 11.16 17.03
C VAL A 42 19.47 10.28 16.88
N GLU A 43 19.59 9.22 16.07
CA GLU A 43 18.54 8.22 15.88
C GLU A 43 19.14 6.84 15.62
N ALA A 44 18.49 5.79 16.15
CA ALA A 44 18.85 4.38 15.92
C ALA A 44 18.07 3.77 14.78
N PHE A 45 18.74 2.91 14.00
CA PHE A 45 18.19 2.13 12.88
C PHE A 45 18.60 0.67 12.98
N LEU A 46 17.83 -0.23 12.36
CA LEU A 46 18.14 -1.67 12.34
C LEU A 46 19.21 -2.04 11.30
N ASP A 47 19.53 -1.14 10.38
CA ASP A 47 20.55 -1.33 9.38
C ASP A 47 21.15 0.01 8.92
N MET A 48 22.29 -0.06 8.19
CA MET A 48 22.93 1.10 7.55
C MET A 48 22.68 1.15 6.04
N LYS A 49 21.54 0.60 5.58
CA LYS A 49 21.20 0.59 4.16
C LYS A 49 20.79 1.98 3.68
N GLN A 50 20.71 2.12 2.34
CA GLN A 50 20.34 3.37 1.67
C GLN A 50 19.04 3.97 2.24
N ARG A 51 18.02 3.16 2.49
CA ARG A 51 16.75 3.61 3.05
C ARG A 51 16.89 4.21 4.44
N SER A 52 17.63 3.55 5.32
CA SER A 52 17.90 4.05 6.69
C SER A 52 18.71 5.34 6.66
N TRP A 53 19.72 5.42 5.77
CA TRP A 53 20.52 6.61 5.55
C TRP A 53 19.68 7.82 5.10
N ILE A 54 18.85 7.65 4.08
CA ILE A 54 17.96 8.69 3.57
C ILE A 54 16.94 9.13 4.63
N ASN A 55 16.29 8.19 5.31
CA ASN A 55 15.30 8.51 6.35
C ASN A 55 15.94 9.27 7.52
N ALA A 56 17.16 8.91 7.91
CA ALA A 56 17.90 9.61 8.95
C ALA A 56 18.09 11.11 8.63
N HIS A 57 18.45 11.42 7.37
CA HIS A 57 18.58 12.81 6.93
C HIS A 57 17.26 13.56 6.91
N VAL A 58 16.20 12.93 6.44
CA VAL A 58 14.85 13.53 6.45
C VAL A 58 14.43 13.88 7.88
N HIS A 59 14.55 12.92 8.81
CA HIS A 59 14.21 13.14 10.21
C HIS A 59 15.11 14.20 10.88
N MET A 60 16.40 14.23 10.52
CA MET A 60 17.34 15.23 11.00
C MET A 60 16.95 16.65 10.57
N TYR A 61 16.59 16.86 9.32
CA TYR A 61 16.12 18.17 8.83
C TYR A 61 14.82 18.59 9.50
N GLU A 62 13.88 17.64 9.69
CA GLU A 62 12.64 17.89 10.45
C GLU A 62 12.93 18.29 11.91
N TYR A 63 13.87 17.62 12.55
CA TYR A 63 14.28 17.93 13.92
C TYR A 63 14.92 19.32 14.03
N PHE A 64 15.78 19.70 13.10
CA PHE A 64 16.38 21.04 13.06
C PHE A 64 15.36 22.11 12.64
N GLY A 65 14.29 21.73 11.95
CA GLY A 65 13.29 22.65 11.42
C GLY A 65 13.82 23.50 10.26
N GLY A 66 14.81 23.00 9.53
CA GLY A 66 15.43 23.66 8.38
C GLY A 66 16.60 22.86 7.83
N VAL A 67 17.21 23.35 6.76
CA VAL A 67 18.26 22.68 5.98
C VAL A 67 19.54 23.51 5.96
N ALA A 68 20.67 22.92 6.34
CA ALA A 68 21.98 23.54 6.17
C ALA A 68 22.40 23.58 4.68
N ARG A 69 23.16 24.58 4.28
CA ARG A 69 23.62 24.73 2.88
C ARG A 69 24.54 23.60 2.44
N ILE A 70 25.36 23.09 3.35
CA ILE A 70 26.35 22.05 3.09
C ILE A 70 26.11 20.88 4.01
N LEU A 71 26.02 19.69 3.40
CA LEU A 71 25.92 18.40 4.08
C LEU A 71 27.26 17.66 3.90
N VAL A 72 27.91 17.33 5.03
CA VAL A 72 29.22 16.66 5.05
C VAL A 72 29.07 15.25 5.58
N PRO A 73 28.85 14.26 4.70
CA PRO A 73 28.84 12.86 5.09
C PRO A 73 30.26 12.32 5.29
N ASP A 74 30.38 11.23 6.04
CA ASP A 74 31.55 10.39 5.96
C ASP A 74 31.59 9.59 4.65
N ASN A 75 32.75 8.98 4.32
CA ASN A 75 32.97 8.19 3.12
C ASN A 75 32.29 6.80 3.20
N CYS A 76 31.05 6.71 3.68
CA CYS A 76 30.29 5.48 3.68
C CYS A 76 29.74 5.20 2.27
N LYS A 77 29.61 3.91 1.90
CA LYS A 77 29.13 3.49 0.57
C LYS A 77 27.71 3.96 0.24
N THR A 78 26.90 4.26 1.23
CA THR A 78 25.56 4.81 1.06
C THR A 78 25.57 6.28 0.65
N ALA A 79 26.62 7.00 0.95
CA ALA A 79 26.83 8.39 0.55
C ALA A 79 27.71 8.52 -0.70
N VAL A 80 28.86 7.82 -0.74
CA VAL A 80 29.88 7.98 -1.77
C VAL A 80 30.22 6.63 -2.39
N ILE A 81 30.04 6.49 -3.70
CA ILE A 81 30.35 5.25 -4.45
C ILE A 81 31.88 5.19 -4.70
N HIS A 82 32.46 6.30 -5.09
CA HIS A 82 33.89 6.43 -5.34
C HIS A 82 34.40 7.78 -4.85
N ASN A 83 35.53 7.78 -4.15
CA ASN A 83 36.19 9.00 -3.68
C ASN A 83 37.65 9.04 -4.13
N GLY A 84 37.87 9.47 -5.38
CA GLY A 84 39.20 9.65 -5.99
C GLY A 84 39.83 11.02 -5.75
N GLY A 85 39.27 11.82 -4.81
CA GLY A 85 39.68 13.22 -4.56
C GLY A 85 38.72 14.23 -5.20
N TRP A 86 39.03 15.53 -5.11
CA TRP A 86 38.13 16.62 -5.51
C TRP A 86 37.57 16.56 -6.95
N LYS A 87 38.23 15.84 -7.86
CA LYS A 87 37.85 15.76 -9.28
C LYS A 87 37.13 14.47 -9.66
N ASP A 88 37.05 13.49 -8.77
CA ASP A 88 36.55 12.14 -9.10
C ASP A 88 35.72 11.54 -7.95
N GLN A 89 34.88 12.38 -7.38
CA GLN A 89 33.92 11.94 -6.37
C GLN A 89 32.59 11.56 -7.04
N GLN A 90 32.16 10.33 -6.88
CA GLN A 90 30.86 9.87 -7.32
C GLN A 90 29.94 9.68 -6.12
N ILE A 91 28.99 10.60 -5.95
CA ILE A 91 27.95 10.52 -4.93
C ILE A 91 26.90 9.51 -5.39
N ASN A 92 26.29 8.80 -4.44
CA ASN A 92 25.16 7.91 -4.72
C ASN A 92 24.00 8.72 -5.32
N GLU A 93 23.42 8.23 -6.44
CA GLU A 93 22.37 8.93 -7.20
C GLU A 93 21.17 9.32 -6.33
N THR A 94 20.67 8.37 -5.53
CA THR A 94 19.55 8.64 -4.61
C THR A 94 19.89 9.66 -3.53
N TYR A 95 21.15 9.69 -3.09
CA TYR A 95 21.60 10.68 -2.12
C TYR A 95 21.74 12.06 -2.76
N GLN A 96 22.12 12.11 -4.03
CA GLN A 96 22.10 13.33 -4.84
C GLN A 96 20.66 13.86 -5.04
N GLU A 97 19.69 12.98 -5.33
CA GLU A 97 18.26 13.36 -5.41
C GLU A 97 17.74 13.96 -4.10
N LEU A 98 18.15 13.40 -2.96
CA LEU A 98 17.83 13.98 -1.64
C LEU A 98 18.39 15.39 -1.51
N ALA A 99 19.66 15.59 -1.88
CA ALA A 99 20.30 16.88 -1.78
C ALA A 99 19.65 17.94 -2.68
N GLU A 100 19.26 17.55 -3.89
CA GLU A 100 18.52 18.42 -4.83
C GLU A 100 17.14 18.79 -4.28
N HIS A 101 16.43 17.81 -3.69
CA HIS A 101 15.11 18.05 -3.08
C HIS A 101 15.18 19.06 -1.93
N TYR A 102 16.21 18.96 -1.07
CA TYR A 102 16.42 19.87 0.06
C TYR A 102 17.26 21.10 -0.27
N CYS A 103 17.69 21.27 -1.52
CA CYS A 103 18.56 22.37 -1.97
C CYS A 103 19.85 22.51 -1.13
N THR A 104 20.48 21.39 -0.79
CA THR A 104 21.76 21.33 -0.03
C THR A 104 22.87 20.75 -0.90
N ALA A 105 24.11 21.16 -0.68
CA ALA A 105 25.29 20.66 -1.39
C ALA A 105 25.93 19.52 -0.57
N ILE A 106 26.14 18.35 -1.18
CA ILE A 106 26.89 17.27 -0.53
C ILE A 106 28.39 17.49 -0.80
N ILE A 107 29.17 17.67 0.26
CA ILE A 107 30.63 17.79 0.20
C ILE A 107 31.23 16.73 1.13
N PRO A 108 31.54 15.51 0.63
CA PRO A 108 32.11 14.45 1.46
C PRO A 108 33.44 14.84 2.08
N ALA A 109 33.72 14.42 3.30
CA ALA A 109 34.99 14.60 3.93
C ALA A 109 36.12 13.93 3.14
N ARG A 110 37.32 14.55 3.11
CA ARG A 110 38.46 13.96 2.43
C ARG A 110 38.94 12.70 3.11
N VAL A 111 39.31 11.70 2.31
CA VAL A 111 39.89 10.46 2.80
C VAL A 111 41.15 10.73 3.62
N ARG A 112 41.23 10.21 4.84
CA ARG A 112 42.35 10.35 5.78
C ARG A 112 42.70 11.80 6.16
N ALA A 113 41.71 12.69 6.15
CA ALA A 113 41.87 14.08 6.61
C ALA A 113 40.98 14.35 7.85
N PRO A 114 41.37 13.89 9.06
CA PRO A 114 40.57 14.08 10.29
C PRO A 114 40.28 15.57 10.59
N LYS A 115 41.11 16.46 10.09
CA LYS A 115 40.91 17.91 10.25
C LYS A 115 39.69 18.47 9.49
N ASP A 116 39.10 17.72 8.57
CA ASP A 116 37.93 18.17 7.81
C ASP A 116 36.61 18.00 8.59
N LYS A 117 36.62 17.18 9.65
CA LYS A 117 35.46 16.95 10.54
C LYS A 117 35.82 17.11 12.03
N PRO A 118 36.42 18.18 12.46
CA PRO A 118 36.87 18.31 13.86
C PRO A 118 35.70 18.31 14.85
N ASN A 119 34.53 18.76 14.43
CA ASN A 119 33.36 18.87 15.27
C ASN A 119 32.56 17.55 15.33
N ALA A 120 32.42 16.84 14.20
CA ALA A 120 31.71 15.54 14.19
C ALA A 120 32.47 14.49 14.99
N GLU A 121 33.78 14.30 14.76
CA GLU A 121 34.56 13.29 15.49
C GLU A 121 34.54 13.53 17.00
N GLY A 122 34.77 14.78 17.43
CA GLY A 122 34.68 15.17 18.84
C GLY A 122 33.28 15.02 19.44
N THR A 123 32.25 15.37 18.66
CA THR A 123 30.85 15.31 19.11
C THR A 123 30.30 13.90 19.04
N VAL A 124 30.64 13.09 18.03
CA VAL A 124 30.31 11.66 17.97
C VAL A 124 30.92 10.93 19.15
N GLY A 125 32.19 11.17 19.50
CA GLY A 125 32.80 10.61 20.70
C GLY A 125 32.07 11.02 22.01
N ASN A 126 31.66 12.27 22.13
CA ASN A 126 30.82 12.74 23.21
C ASN A 126 29.43 12.10 23.23
N ILE A 127 28.79 11.96 22.07
CA ILE A 127 27.49 11.31 21.92
C ILE A 127 27.58 9.83 22.30
N SER A 128 28.61 9.12 21.82
CA SER A 128 28.87 7.73 22.21
C SER A 128 29.00 7.59 23.74
N THR A 129 29.66 8.54 24.40
CA THR A 129 29.83 8.53 25.85
C THR A 129 28.53 8.91 26.57
N TRP A 130 27.85 9.97 26.17
CA TRP A 130 26.74 10.55 26.93
C TRP A 130 25.38 9.92 26.61
N ILE A 131 25.21 9.36 25.43
CA ILE A 131 23.94 8.75 25.00
C ILE A 131 24.09 7.23 24.92
N THR A 132 24.98 6.71 24.09
CA THR A 132 25.09 5.26 23.85
C THR A 132 25.60 4.51 25.09
N ALA A 133 26.63 5.02 25.74
CA ALA A 133 27.15 4.40 26.96
C ALA A 133 26.17 4.51 28.15
N ALA A 134 25.42 5.62 28.26
CA ALA A 134 24.40 5.80 29.30
C ALA A 134 23.20 4.86 29.15
N LEU A 135 22.96 4.32 27.94
CA LEU A 135 21.89 3.36 27.65
C LEU A 135 22.38 1.90 27.62
N ARG A 136 23.68 1.65 27.86
CA ARG A 136 24.29 0.31 27.77
C ARG A 136 23.65 -0.70 28.69
N ASP A 137 23.30 -0.29 29.90
CA ASP A 137 22.74 -1.13 30.95
C ASP A 137 21.21 -1.21 30.89
N GLU A 138 20.58 -0.47 29.98
CA GLU A 138 19.14 -0.52 29.74
C GLU A 138 18.80 -1.59 28.69
N GLN A 139 17.67 -2.29 28.88
CA GLN A 139 17.16 -3.28 27.93
C GLN A 139 16.00 -2.69 27.16
N PHE A 140 16.03 -2.83 25.83
CA PHE A 140 15.00 -2.34 24.91
C PHE A 140 14.40 -3.50 24.12
N PHE A 141 13.08 -3.51 24.01
CA PHE A 141 12.32 -4.55 23.29
C PHE A 141 11.79 -4.07 21.95
N SER A 142 12.02 -2.82 21.59
CA SER A 142 11.68 -2.27 20.29
C SER A 142 12.58 -1.11 19.89
N LEU A 143 12.72 -0.89 18.58
CA LEU A 143 13.44 0.27 18.03
C LEU A 143 12.79 1.60 18.48
N ALA A 144 11.46 1.63 18.60
CA ALA A 144 10.74 2.81 19.05
C ALA A 144 11.04 3.16 20.52
N GLU A 145 11.19 2.15 21.37
CA GLU A 145 11.57 2.33 22.77
C GLU A 145 13.00 2.86 22.92
N LEU A 146 13.95 2.25 22.19
CA LEU A 146 15.33 2.72 22.11
C LEU A 146 15.40 4.17 21.62
N ASN A 147 14.72 4.52 20.54
CA ASN A 147 14.72 5.87 19.99
C ASN A 147 14.09 6.90 20.93
N ARG A 148 13.11 6.51 21.74
CA ARG A 148 12.56 7.39 22.79
C ARG A 148 13.61 7.67 23.86
N ALA A 149 14.29 6.65 24.37
CA ALA A 149 15.35 6.82 25.35
C ALA A 149 16.52 7.66 24.81
N ILE A 150 16.93 7.44 23.55
CA ILE A 150 17.93 8.27 22.86
C ILE A 150 17.48 9.73 22.83
N LYS A 151 16.24 10.00 22.47
CA LYS A 151 15.69 11.36 22.39
C LYS A 151 15.73 12.08 23.73
N ASP A 152 15.39 11.40 24.82
CA ASP A 152 15.41 11.96 26.16
C ASP A 152 16.86 12.32 26.58
N LYS A 153 17.83 11.44 26.34
CA LYS A 153 19.26 11.71 26.60
C LYS A 153 19.81 12.81 25.69
N LEU A 154 19.40 12.83 24.41
CA LEU A 154 19.79 13.87 23.44
C LEU A 154 19.31 15.26 23.86
N GLU A 155 18.08 15.38 24.37
CA GLU A 155 17.54 16.65 24.88
C GLU A 155 18.39 17.17 26.02
N LEU A 156 18.74 16.33 27.00
CA LEU A 156 19.64 16.68 28.08
C LEU A 156 21.04 17.07 27.61
N PHE A 157 21.59 16.34 26.62
CA PHE A 157 22.89 16.66 26.02
C PHE A 157 22.87 18.02 25.31
N ASN A 158 21.83 18.33 24.55
CA ASN A 158 21.71 19.59 23.83
C ASN A 158 21.43 20.79 24.76
N GLN A 159 20.78 20.57 25.91
CA GLN A 159 20.52 21.62 26.92
C GLN A 159 21.68 21.88 27.88
N ARG A 160 22.64 20.96 27.94
CA ARG A 160 23.78 21.10 28.85
C ARG A 160 24.58 22.37 28.55
N LEU A 161 24.84 23.16 29.61
CA LEU A 161 25.63 24.36 29.49
C LEU A 161 27.08 24.05 29.08
N PHE A 162 27.66 24.91 28.28
CA PHE A 162 29.08 24.84 27.93
C PHE A 162 29.96 25.13 29.15
N GLN A 163 31.13 24.51 29.20
CA GLN A 163 32.08 24.76 30.29
C GLN A 163 32.91 26.02 30.12
N LYS A 164 33.15 26.44 28.85
CA LYS A 164 34.10 27.52 28.50
C LYS A 164 33.44 28.73 27.84
N LYS A 165 32.17 28.72 27.55
CA LYS A 165 31.39 29.78 26.94
C LYS A 165 29.97 29.80 27.53
N GLU A 166 29.27 30.92 27.42
CA GLU A 166 27.90 31.05 27.86
C GLU A 166 26.95 30.25 26.98
N GLY A 167 25.80 29.84 27.55
CA GLY A 167 24.74 29.13 26.85
C GLY A 167 24.93 27.62 26.77
N SER A 168 24.10 27.02 25.94
CA SER A 168 24.07 25.58 25.60
C SER A 168 24.10 25.39 24.09
N ARG A 169 24.23 24.13 23.65
CA ARG A 169 24.10 23.78 22.23
C ARG A 169 22.78 24.25 21.66
N ARG A 170 21.69 24.01 22.42
CA ARG A 170 20.33 24.39 22.04
C ARG A 170 20.15 25.91 21.96
N SER A 171 20.61 26.69 22.96
CA SER A 171 20.45 28.14 22.91
C SER A 171 21.20 28.73 21.72
N LEU A 172 22.46 28.33 21.55
CA LEU A 172 23.30 28.80 20.44
C LEU A 172 22.71 28.43 19.05
N PHE A 173 22.15 27.22 18.94
CA PHE A 173 21.47 26.81 17.72
C PHE A 173 20.24 27.69 17.42
N LEU A 174 19.38 27.88 18.43
CA LEU A 174 18.14 28.65 18.24
C LEU A 174 18.37 30.12 17.92
N GLU A 175 19.39 30.71 18.54
CA GLU A 175 19.72 32.14 18.40
C GLU A 175 20.51 32.43 17.12
N GLU A 176 21.51 31.61 16.80
CA GLU A 176 22.51 31.93 15.76
C GLU A 176 22.37 31.09 14.48
N GLU A 177 22.00 29.79 14.57
CA GLU A 177 21.99 28.91 13.41
C GLU A 177 20.62 28.75 12.78
N LYS A 178 19.60 28.50 13.60
CA LYS A 178 18.23 28.22 13.09
C LYS A 178 17.68 29.31 12.17
N PRO A 179 17.89 30.63 12.42
CA PRO A 179 17.41 31.68 11.52
C PRO A 179 18.08 31.68 10.13
N LEU A 180 19.25 31.02 10.01
CA LEU A 180 20.06 30.97 8.79
C LEU A 180 19.82 29.68 7.97
N LEU A 181 19.11 28.70 8.53
CA LEU A 181 18.77 27.50 7.79
C LEU A 181 17.76 27.80 6.68
N ALA A 182 17.90 27.12 5.55
CA ALA A 182 16.90 27.15 4.50
C ALA A 182 15.58 26.51 5.01
N PRO A 183 14.41 27.01 4.58
CA PRO A 183 13.14 26.42 4.97
C PRO A 183 13.02 24.98 4.43
N LEU A 184 12.31 24.14 5.17
CA LEU A 184 11.95 22.80 4.68
C LEU A 184 11.08 22.91 3.42
N PRO A 185 11.27 22.02 2.42
CA PRO A 185 10.38 21.96 1.27
C PRO A 185 8.96 21.59 1.71
N ALA A 186 7.96 21.98 0.90
CA ALA A 186 6.55 21.73 1.19
C ALA A 186 6.19 20.22 1.28
N THR A 187 6.98 19.39 0.63
CA THR A 187 6.82 17.93 0.65
C THR A 187 8.06 17.27 1.22
N ARG A 188 7.85 16.24 2.00
CA ARG A 188 8.92 15.38 2.51
C ARG A 188 9.57 14.60 1.38
N PHE A 189 10.88 14.43 1.39
CA PHE A 189 11.53 13.51 0.47
C PHE A 189 11.14 12.06 0.79
N GLU A 190 10.70 11.35 -0.22
CA GLU A 190 10.40 9.92 -0.11
C GLU A 190 11.29 9.15 -1.09
N LEU A 191 12.02 8.17 -0.54
CA LEU A 191 12.80 7.25 -1.35
C LEU A 191 11.90 6.52 -2.32
N SER A 192 12.24 6.56 -3.59
CA SER A 192 11.47 5.89 -4.64
C SER A 192 12.31 4.91 -5.44
N ASP A 193 11.71 3.74 -5.70
CA ASP A 193 12.22 2.77 -6.65
C ASP A 193 11.48 2.93 -7.98
N TRP A 194 12.19 2.90 -9.10
CA TRP A 194 11.59 2.92 -10.42
C TRP A 194 11.60 1.53 -11.03
N LYS A 195 10.45 1.10 -11.56
CA LYS A 195 10.29 -0.15 -12.29
C LYS A 195 9.47 0.11 -13.55
N THR A 196 9.69 -0.72 -14.57
CA THR A 196 8.80 -0.75 -15.73
C THR A 196 7.82 -1.89 -15.61
N ALA A 197 6.57 -1.67 -16.00
CA ALA A 197 5.52 -2.69 -16.02
C ALA A 197 4.73 -2.63 -17.33
N THR A 198 4.15 -3.77 -17.74
CA THR A 198 3.22 -3.80 -18.88
C THR A 198 1.79 -3.86 -18.35
N VAL A 199 0.93 -2.99 -18.85
CA VAL A 199 -0.50 -2.98 -18.49
C VAL A 199 -1.18 -4.22 -19.07
N GLN A 200 -1.76 -5.03 -18.18
CA GLN A 200 -2.45 -6.27 -18.52
C GLN A 200 -3.82 -6.00 -19.17
N PHE A 201 -4.44 -7.03 -19.75
CA PHE A 201 -5.78 -6.93 -20.37
C PHE A 201 -6.88 -6.52 -19.38
N ASN A 202 -6.69 -6.77 -18.11
CA ASN A 202 -7.58 -6.35 -17.04
C ASN A 202 -7.28 -4.92 -16.54
N TYR A 203 -6.58 -4.10 -17.34
CA TYR A 203 -6.18 -2.72 -17.03
C TYR A 203 -5.42 -2.56 -15.72
N HIS A 204 -4.69 -3.58 -15.28
CA HIS A 204 -3.83 -3.52 -14.09
C HIS A 204 -2.36 -3.77 -14.43
N ILE A 205 -1.49 -3.19 -13.62
CA ILE A 205 -0.08 -3.57 -13.53
C ILE A 205 0.16 -4.36 -12.25
N SER A 206 1.18 -5.21 -12.24
CA SER A 206 1.59 -5.94 -11.04
C SER A 206 2.87 -5.33 -10.47
N VAL A 207 2.82 -4.95 -9.18
CA VAL A 207 3.96 -4.46 -8.40
C VAL A 207 3.99 -5.22 -7.08
N ASP A 208 5.10 -5.89 -6.80
CA ASP A 208 5.32 -6.70 -5.59
C ASP A 208 4.17 -7.70 -5.31
N GLY A 209 3.58 -8.26 -6.39
CA GLY A 209 2.46 -9.19 -6.31
C GLY A 209 1.09 -8.55 -6.04
N MET A 210 1.00 -7.24 -5.94
CA MET A 210 -0.24 -6.47 -5.85
C MET A 210 -0.63 -5.91 -7.21
N LEU A 211 -1.91 -5.67 -7.44
CA LEU A 211 -2.47 -5.24 -8.71
C LEU A 211 -3.05 -3.82 -8.59
N TYR A 212 -2.57 -2.91 -9.46
CA TYR A 212 -2.95 -1.49 -9.48
C TYR A 212 -3.54 -1.13 -10.83
N SER A 213 -4.71 -0.50 -10.84
CA SER A 213 -5.39 -0.16 -12.08
C SER A 213 -4.75 1.04 -12.77
N VAL A 214 -4.82 1.01 -14.09
CA VAL A 214 -4.37 2.08 -14.99
C VAL A 214 -5.49 2.34 -15.98
N PRO A 215 -5.70 3.54 -16.50
CA PRO A 215 -6.74 3.78 -17.52
C PRO A 215 -6.65 2.76 -18.66
N TYR A 216 -7.77 2.19 -19.04
CA TYR A 216 -7.85 1.06 -19.99
C TYR A 216 -7.21 1.35 -21.36
N GLU A 217 -7.07 2.62 -21.73
CA GLU A 217 -6.42 3.10 -22.97
C GLU A 217 -4.94 2.69 -23.05
N TYR A 218 -4.32 2.38 -21.90
CA TYR A 218 -2.92 1.97 -21.79
C TYR A 218 -2.73 0.44 -21.78
N ILE A 219 -3.77 -0.36 -22.02
CA ILE A 219 -3.65 -1.82 -22.11
C ILE A 219 -2.56 -2.19 -23.12
N LYS A 220 -1.69 -3.15 -22.78
CA LYS A 220 -0.50 -3.62 -23.53
C LYS A 220 0.64 -2.61 -23.65
N LYS A 221 0.52 -1.38 -23.14
CA LYS A 221 1.62 -0.41 -23.15
C LYS A 221 2.56 -0.66 -21.97
N LYS A 222 3.84 -0.37 -22.17
CA LYS A 222 4.82 -0.30 -21.08
C LYS A 222 4.69 1.05 -20.39
N VAL A 223 4.70 1.03 -19.07
CA VAL A 223 4.58 2.21 -18.19
C VAL A 223 5.70 2.21 -17.18
N ASP A 224 6.14 3.39 -16.78
CA ASP A 224 7.11 3.57 -15.70
C ASP A 224 6.37 3.70 -14.38
N VAL A 225 6.87 3.03 -13.36
CA VAL A 225 6.23 2.95 -12.05
C VAL A 225 7.19 3.45 -11.00
N LYS A 226 6.83 4.54 -10.36
CA LYS A 226 7.52 5.08 -9.18
C LYS A 226 6.90 4.48 -7.93
N ILE A 227 7.71 3.82 -7.13
CA ILE A 227 7.30 3.08 -5.95
C ILE A 227 7.92 3.77 -4.73
N THR A 228 7.08 4.35 -3.88
CA THR A 228 7.49 4.85 -2.56
C THR A 228 7.04 3.90 -1.45
N ASP A 229 7.26 4.26 -0.19
CA ASP A 229 6.75 3.48 0.94
C ASP A 229 5.24 3.51 1.07
N THR A 230 4.62 4.58 0.60
CA THR A 230 3.20 4.88 0.80
C THR A 230 2.40 4.86 -0.50
N THR A 231 3.03 5.17 -1.64
CA THR A 231 2.36 5.38 -2.92
C THR A 231 2.97 4.59 -4.07
N ILE A 232 2.14 4.30 -5.06
CA ILE A 232 2.53 3.79 -6.38
C ILE A 232 2.04 4.82 -7.39
N GLU A 233 2.94 5.46 -8.09
CA GLU A 233 2.63 6.41 -9.16
C GLU A 233 3.02 5.80 -10.51
N ILE A 234 2.15 5.91 -11.50
CA ILE A 234 2.31 5.26 -12.80
C ILE A 234 2.38 6.34 -13.87
N PHE A 235 3.40 6.25 -14.71
CA PHE A 235 3.71 7.25 -15.74
C PHE A 235 3.74 6.62 -17.12
N TYR A 236 3.28 7.37 -18.10
CA TYR A 236 3.43 7.05 -19.51
C TYR A 236 3.94 8.29 -20.27
N ASN A 237 5.07 8.16 -20.95
CA ASN A 237 5.75 9.29 -21.62
C ASN A 237 5.91 10.49 -20.67
N HIS A 238 6.46 10.28 -19.48
CA HIS A 238 6.68 11.25 -18.41
C HIS A 238 5.42 11.88 -17.80
N ASN A 239 4.23 11.55 -18.27
CA ASN A 239 2.97 12.03 -17.69
C ASN A 239 2.44 11.01 -16.66
N ARG A 240 2.08 11.48 -15.47
CA ARG A 240 1.45 10.64 -14.46
C ARG A 240 0.02 10.32 -14.90
N ILE A 241 -0.27 9.03 -15.12
CA ILE A 241 -1.55 8.51 -15.59
C ILE A 241 -2.38 7.87 -14.49
N ALA A 242 -1.75 7.44 -13.39
CA ALA A 242 -2.44 6.90 -12.23
C ALA A 242 -1.61 7.07 -10.95
N SER A 243 -2.29 7.11 -9.80
CA SER A 243 -1.69 7.13 -8.47
C SER A 243 -2.52 6.27 -7.52
N HIS A 244 -1.86 5.44 -6.72
CA HIS A 244 -2.50 4.55 -5.77
C HIS A 244 -1.77 4.56 -4.44
N ARG A 245 -2.49 4.31 -3.36
CA ARG A 245 -1.88 3.97 -2.09
C ARG A 245 -1.23 2.59 -2.21
N ARG A 246 0.03 2.45 -1.79
CA ARG A 246 0.74 1.16 -1.82
C ARG A 246 0.05 0.15 -0.91
N LEU A 247 -0.34 -0.99 -1.47
CA LEU A 247 -0.92 -2.10 -0.74
C LEU A 247 0.19 -2.91 -0.04
N LYS A 248 -0.09 -3.39 1.16
CA LYS A 248 0.80 -4.24 1.96
C LYS A 248 0.08 -5.54 2.35
N GLY A 249 0.86 -6.58 2.64
CA GLY A 249 0.37 -7.87 3.11
C GLY A 249 0.40 -8.96 2.03
N ARG A 250 -0.55 -9.90 2.05
CA ARG A 250 -0.56 -11.05 1.14
C ARG A 250 -0.73 -10.60 -0.32
N PRO A 251 0.05 -11.18 -1.28
CA PRO A 251 -0.10 -10.91 -2.70
C PRO A 251 -1.51 -11.17 -3.22
N GLY A 252 -1.84 -10.57 -4.37
CA GLY A 252 -3.12 -10.76 -5.06
C GLY A 252 -4.21 -9.77 -4.68
N LYS A 253 -3.91 -8.74 -3.88
CA LYS A 253 -4.86 -7.64 -3.62
C LYS A 253 -4.90 -6.68 -4.79
N TYR A 254 -6.06 -6.06 -5.00
CA TYR A 254 -6.34 -5.08 -6.05
C TYR A 254 -6.55 -3.69 -5.46
N SER A 255 -5.95 -2.69 -6.10
CA SER A 255 -6.30 -1.28 -5.95
C SER A 255 -6.86 -0.80 -7.29
N THR A 256 -8.19 -0.70 -7.38
CA THR A 256 -8.87 -0.39 -8.62
C THR A 256 -9.63 0.93 -8.48
N VAL A 257 -9.37 1.83 -9.42
CA VAL A 257 -10.08 3.10 -9.60
C VAL A 257 -11.14 2.89 -10.67
N THR A 258 -12.38 3.27 -10.40
CA THR A 258 -13.53 2.98 -11.27
C THR A 258 -13.39 3.68 -12.64
N GLU A 259 -12.86 4.90 -12.65
CA GLU A 259 -12.64 5.71 -13.85
C GLU A 259 -11.61 5.09 -14.82
N HIS A 260 -10.77 4.17 -14.33
CA HIS A 260 -9.80 3.44 -15.15
C HIS A 260 -10.44 2.34 -15.99
N MET A 261 -11.69 1.99 -15.72
CA MET A 261 -12.40 0.92 -16.43
C MET A 261 -13.11 1.44 -17.68
N PRO A 262 -13.26 0.61 -18.74
CA PRO A 262 -14.16 0.91 -19.83
C PRO A 262 -15.60 1.12 -19.32
N GLU A 263 -16.38 1.99 -19.97
CA GLU A 263 -17.75 2.30 -19.57
C GLU A 263 -18.64 1.04 -19.41
N ASP A 264 -18.46 0.06 -20.26
CA ASP A 264 -19.19 -1.19 -20.16
C ASP A 264 -18.86 -1.98 -18.89
N HIS A 265 -17.60 -1.92 -18.42
CA HIS A 265 -17.19 -2.53 -17.15
C HIS A 265 -17.68 -1.72 -15.95
N GLN A 266 -17.72 -0.39 -16.04
CA GLN A 266 -18.25 0.48 -15.00
C GLN A 266 -19.75 0.21 -14.76
N LYS A 267 -20.53 0.04 -15.82
CA LYS A 267 -21.96 -0.37 -15.74
C LYS A 267 -22.15 -1.68 -14.98
N TYR A 268 -21.19 -2.63 -15.11
CA TYR A 268 -21.24 -3.88 -14.34
C TYR A 268 -20.96 -3.72 -12.84
N LEU A 269 -20.16 -2.71 -12.43
CA LEU A 269 -19.90 -2.42 -11.03
C LEU A 269 -21.08 -1.75 -10.30
N GLU A 270 -21.93 -1.04 -11.03
CA GLU A 270 -23.19 -0.53 -10.49
C GLU A 270 -24.15 -1.66 -10.12
N TRP A 271 -23.90 -2.87 -10.65
CA TRP A 271 -24.65 -4.06 -10.34
C TRP A 271 -24.02 -4.74 -9.11
N ASN A 272 -24.67 -4.56 -7.97
CA ASN A 272 -24.39 -5.32 -6.75
C ASN A 272 -25.41 -6.44 -6.57
N GLY A 273 -25.13 -7.39 -5.67
CA GLY A 273 -26.05 -8.50 -5.39
C GLY A 273 -27.46 -8.03 -5.03
N ASP A 274 -27.59 -6.93 -4.30
CA ASP A 274 -28.88 -6.38 -3.91
C ASP A 274 -29.70 -5.84 -5.09
N ARG A 275 -29.05 -5.27 -6.10
CA ARG A 275 -29.72 -4.82 -7.31
C ARG A 275 -30.25 -6.01 -8.12
N PHE A 276 -29.48 -7.10 -8.19
CA PHE A 276 -29.95 -8.35 -8.80
C PHE A 276 -31.13 -8.96 -8.04
N ARG A 277 -31.08 -8.97 -6.70
CA ARG A 277 -32.20 -9.45 -5.85
C ARG A 277 -33.45 -8.61 -6.06
N LYS A 278 -33.34 -7.29 -6.03
CA LYS A 278 -34.47 -6.37 -6.28
C LYS A 278 -35.06 -6.50 -7.68
N TRP A 279 -34.22 -6.73 -8.71
CA TRP A 279 -34.71 -6.98 -10.04
C TRP A 279 -35.45 -8.31 -10.13
N ALA A 280 -34.89 -9.37 -9.57
CA ALA A 280 -35.51 -10.68 -9.51
C ALA A 280 -36.84 -10.67 -8.72
N GLU A 281 -36.91 -9.94 -7.62
CA GLU A 281 -38.10 -9.78 -6.77
C GLU A 281 -39.27 -9.14 -7.55
N ARG A 282 -39.00 -8.20 -8.47
CA ARG A 282 -40.03 -7.59 -9.32
C ARG A 282 -40.66 -8.58 -10.30
N ILE A 283 -39.90 -9.62 -10.71
CA ILE A 283 -40.39 -10.66 -11.62
C ILE A 283 -41.19 -11.69 -10.83
N GLY A 284 -40.66 -12.16 -9.69
CA GLY A 284 -41.37 -13.07 -8.81
C GLY A 284 -40.47 -13.76 -7.78
N ILE A 285 -41.14 -14.43 -6.82
CA ILE A 285 -40.46 -15.05 -5.67
C ILE A 285 -39.54 -16.23 -6.06
N ASN A 286 -39.93 -17.01 -7.07
CA ASN A 286 -39.10 -18.12 -7.54
C ASN A 286 -37.86 -17.60 -8.32
N THR A 287 -38.03 -16.53 -9.06
CA THR A 287 -36.91 -15.84 -9.73
C THR A 287 -35.93 -15.27 -8.69
N TYR A 288 -36.44 -14.65 -7.64
CA TYR A 288 -35.61 -14.19 -6.52
C TYR A 288 -34.83 -15.35 -5.89
N THR A 289 -35.49 -16.48 -5.61
CA THR A 289 -34.87 -17.66 -5.01
C THR A 289 -33.74 -18.20 -5.89
N VAL A 290 -33.94 -18.29 -7.19
CA VAL A 290 -32.92 -18.73 -8.16
C VAL A 290 -31.74 -17.76 -8.19
N VAL A 291 -32.00 -16.45 -8.32
CA VAL A 291 -30.95 -15.43 -8.37
C VAL A 291 -30.14 -15.43 -7.07
N ASN A 292 -30.79 -15.53 -5.91
CA ASN A 292 -30.11 -15.61 -4.63
C ASN A 292 -29.27 -16.89 -4.50
N ALA A 293 -29.76 -18.05 -4.96
CA ALA A 293 -28.99 -19.29 -5.01
C ALA A 293 -27.73 -19.16 -5.89
N ILE A 294 -27.83 -18.47 -7.05
CA ILE A 294 -26.68 -18.21 -7.92
C ILE A 294 -25.69 -17.27 -7.22
N LEU A 295 -26.15 -16.17 -6.60
CA LEU A 295 -25.29 -15.19 -5.91
C LEU A 295 -24.50 -15.84 -4.77
N THR A 296 -25.12 -16.74 -4.02
CA THR A 296 -24.51 -17.45 -2.89
C THR A 296 -23.71 -18.70 -3.28
N SER A 297 -23.74 -19.11 -4.56
CA SER A 297 -23.08 -20.34 -5.04
C SER A 297 -21.56 -20.29 -5.03
N LYS A 298 -20.95 -19.10 -4.94
CA LYS A 298 -19.52 -18.91 -4.94
C LYS A 298 -19.06 -18.06 -3.75
N ARG A 299 -17.81 -18.30 -3.31
CA ARG A 299 -17.21 -17.57 -2.18
C ARG A 299 -17.10 -16.05 -2.43
N VAL A 300 -17.00 -15.64 -3.70
CA VAL A 300 -16.93 -14.24 -4.12
C VAL A 300 -18.15 -13.96 -4.99
N GLU A 301 -19.09 -13.18 -4.48
CA GLU A 301 -20.39 -12.89 -5.12
C GLU A 301 -20.26 -12.29 -6.53
N GLN A 302 -19.26 -11.41 -6.75
CA GLN A 302 -19.01 -10.78 -8.06
C GLN A 302 -18.77 -11.79 -9.19
N GLN A 303 -18.24 -12.98 -8.90
CA GLN A 303 -18.03 -14.02 -9.91
C GLN A 303 -19.35 -14.58 -10.50
N THR A 304 -20.47 -14.32 -9.84
CA THR A 304 -21.79 -14.80 -10.22
C THR A 304 -22.60 -13.77 -11.01
N TYR A 305 -22.18 -12.49 -10.99
CA TYR A 305 -22.94 -11.38 -11.61
C TYR A 305 -23.21 -11.56 -13.10
N ARG A 306 -22.23 -12.11 -13.84
CA ARG A 306 -22.43 -12.43 -15.25
C ARG A 306 -23.54 -13.45 -15.48
N SER A 307 -23.66 -14.44 -14.59
CA SER A 307 -24.69 -15.45 -14.65
C SER A 307 -26.06 -14.87 -14.30
N CYS A 308 -26.14 -14.04 -13.26
CA CYS A 308 -27.36 -13.35 -12.84
C CYS A 308 -27.84 -12.38 -13.96
N MET A 309 -26.93 -11.59 -14.52
CA MET A 309 -27.24 -10.70 -15.64
C MET A 309 -27.79 -11.46 -16.85
N GLY A 310 -27.14 -12.57 -17.23
CA GLY A 310 -27.59 -13.41 -18.35
C GLY A 310 -28.99 -13.98 -18.10
N LEU A 311 -29.27 -14.40 -16.86
CA LEU A 311 -30.56 -14.93 -16.47
C LEU A 311 -31.67 -13.86 -16.52
N LEU A 312 -31.43 -12.68 -15.96
CA LEU A 312 -32.42 -11.60 -15.93
C LEU A 312 -32.63 -10.97 -17.31
N LYS A 313 -31.60 -10.89 -18.16
CA LYS A 313 -31.78 -10.52 -19.58
C LYS A 313 -32.57 -11.57 -20.37
N LEU A 314 -32.54 -12.84 -19.94
CA LEU A 314 -33.39 -13.85 -20.54
C LEU A 314 -34.88 -13.59 -20.19
N ALA A 315 -35.17 -13.11 -18.99
CA ALA A 315 -36.52 -12.71 -18.58
C ALA A 315 -37.11 -11.60 -19.48
N GLU A 316 -36.28 -10.66 -19.95
CA GLU A 316 -36.74 -9.61 -20.88
C GLU A 316 -37.29 -10.14 -22.21
N LYS A 317 -36.92 -11.36 -22.61
CA LYS A 317 -37.38 -12.01 -23.84
C LYS A 317 -38.67 -12.78 -23.69
N TYR A 318 -39.12 -13.00 -22.48
CA TYR A 318 -40.32 -13.76 -22.13
C TYR A 318 -41.19 -12.93 -21.19
N SER A 319 -42.46 -13.31 -21.03
CA SER A 319 -43.29 -12.66 -20.03
C SER A 319 -42.84 -13.04 -18.60
N ASP A 320 -42.97 -12.11 -17.65
CA ASP A 320 -42.59 -12.35 -16.24
C ASP A 320 -43.27 -13.59 -15.67
N ALA A 321 -44.56 -13.80 -15.99
CA ALA A 321 -45.31 -14.97 -15.54
C ALA A 321 -44.74 -16.30 -16.09
N LEU A 322 -44.34 -16.32 -17.36
CA LEU A 322 -43.75 -17.53 -17.96
C LEU A 322 -42.33 -17.79 -17.40
N PHE A 323 -41.58 -16.72 -17.20
CA PHE A 323 -40.24 -16.83 -16.62
C PHE A 323 -40.28 -17.29 -15.16
N GLU A 324 -41.21 -16.76 -14.37
CA GLU A 324 -41.44 -17.15 -12.98
C GLU A 324 -41.88 -18.64 -12.86
N ALA A 325 -42.76 -19.05 -13.73
CA ALA A 325 -43.18 -20.45 -13.80
C ALA A 325 -42.02 -21.39 -14.23
N ALA A 326 -41.14 -20.96 -15.11
CA ALA A 326 -39.94 -21.70 -15.48
C ALA A 326 -38.94 -21.79 -14.31
N CYS A 327 -38.78 -20.73 -13.53
CA CYS A 327 -37.99 -20.74 -12.31
C CYS A 327 -38.55 -21.66 -11.26
N LYS A 328 -39.88 -21.65 -11.02
CA LYS A 328 -40.60 -22.58 -10.13
C LYS A 328 -40.34 -24.02 -10.52
N LYS A 329 -40.44 -24.33 -11.81
CA LYS A 329 -40.19 -25.69 -12.35
C LYS A 329 -38.71 -26.08 -12.20
N ALA A 330 -37.78 -25.17 -12.44
CA ALA A 330 -36.38 -25.46 -12.25
C ALA A 330 -36.01 -25.74 -10.80
N LEU A 331 -36.61 -25.02 -9.85
CA LEU A 331 -36.44 -25.22 -8.40
C LEU A 331 -37.03 -26.56 -7.93
N SER A 332 -38.05 -27.14 -8.62
CA SER A 332 -38.56 -28.48 -8.32
C SER A 332 -37.57 -29.59 -8.66
N TYR A 333 -36.61 -29.35 -9.53
CA TYR A 333 -35.57 -30.31 -9.92
C TYR A 333 -34.29 -30.17 -9.09
N THR A 334 -33.93 -28.95 -8.71
CA THR A 334 -32.70 -28.67 -7.96
C THR A 334 -32.81 -27.35 -7.18
N ALA A 335 -32.22 -27.33 -5.99
CA ALA A 335 -32.21 -26.15 -5.14
C ALA A 335 -31.36 -24.99 -5.74
N SER A 336 -30.46 -25.26 -6.69
CA SER A 336 -29.59 -24.27 -7.33
C SER A 336 -29.59 -24.42 -8.85
N PRO A 337 -30.67 -23.99 -9.55
CA PRO A 337 -30.79 -24.09 -10.98
C PRO A 337 -29.74 -23.22 -11.70
N SER A 338 -29.21 -23.74 -12.80
CA SER A 338 -28.29 -22.99 -13.66
C SER A 338 -29.03 -22.19 -14.73
N TYR A 339 -28.37 -21.17 -15.30
CA TYR A 339 -28.85 -20.46 -16.49
C TYR A 339 -29.27 -21.41 -17.62
N LYS A 340 -28.47 -22.47 -17.88
CA LYS A 340 -28.77 -23.46 -18.93
C LYS A 340 -30.05 -24.23 -18.65
N SER A 341 -30.30 -24.61 -17.39
CA SER A 341 -31.50 -25.35 -16.99
C SER A 341 -32.78 -24.55 -17.28
N ILE A 342 -32.78 -23.27 -16.87
CA ILE A 342 -33.93 -22.38 -17.06
C ILE A 342 -34.15 -22.07 -18.52
N LYS A 343 -33.07 -21.79 -19.29
CA LYS A 343 -33.14 -21.58 -20.72
C LYS A 343 -33.76 -22.79 -21.45
N ASN A 344 -33.35 -24.00 -21.10
CA ASN A 344 -33.89 -25.22 -21.70
C ASN A 344 -35.38 -25.38 -21.41
N ILE A 345 -35.82 -25.11 -20.16
CA ILE A 345 -37.24 -25.18 -19.76
C ILE A 345 -38.10 -24.19 -20.61
N LEU A 346 -37.58 -22.98 -20.79
CA LEU A 346 -38.25 -21.95 -21.61
C LEU A 346 -38.31 -22.31 -23.10
N VAL A 347 -37.22 -22.82 -23.68
CA VAL A 347 -37.16 -23.20 -25.11
C VAL A 347 -37.99 -24.43 -25.39
N THR A 348 -38.05 -25.41 -24.53
CA THR A 348 -38.84 -26.65 -24.70
C THR A 348 -40.35 -26.44 -24.52
N GLY A 349 -40.80 -25.24 -24.16
CA GLY A 349 -42.23 -24.92 -23.95
C GLY A 349 -42.87 -25.75 -22.83
N SER A 350 -42.07 -26.30 -21.93
CA SER A 350 -42.53 -27.24 -20.90
C SER A 350 -43.37 -26.58 -19.80
N VAL A 351 -43.63 -25.28 -19.88
CA VAL A 351 -44.36 -24.50 -18.89
C VAL A 351 -45.37 -23.60 -19.60
N LYS A 352 -46.62 -23.64 -19.10
CA LYS A 352 -47.66 -22.68 -19.47
C LYS A 352 -47.84 -21.71 -18.29
N PRO A 353 -48.08 -20.40 -18.54
CA PRO A 353 -48.38 -19.46 -17.45
C PRO A 353 -49.67 -19.91 -16.75
N GLU A 354 -49.62 -19.95 -15.40
CA GLU A 354 -50.84 -20.13 -14.61
C GLU A 354 -51.70 -18.86 -14.83
N SER A 355 -52.74 -18.97 -15.70
CA SER A 355 -53.82 -18.00 -15.73
C SER A 355 -54.60 -18.12 -14.43
N GLU A 356 -54.96 -16.99 -13.83
CA GLU A 356 -55.81 -16.90 -12.63
C GLU A 356 -56.98 -17.86 -12.77
N THR A 357 -56.98 -18.92 -11.98
CA THR A 357 -58.08 -19.88 -11.92
C THR A 357 -59.17 -19.30 -11.03
N THR A 358 -60.19 -18.71 -11.67
CA THR A 358 -61.54 -18.66 -11.08
C THR A 358 -61.97 -20.10 -10.69
N GLU A 359 -62.34 -20.29 -9.43
CA GLU A 359 -62.86 -21.54 -8.92
C GLU A 359 -64.10 -21.97 -9.72
N SER A 360 -63.97 -23.00 -10.54
CA SER A 360 -65.10 -23.79 -11.02
C SER A 360 -65.01 -25.17 -10.41
N LYS A 361 -65.89 -25.45 -9.48
CA LYS A 361 -66.18 -26.80 -8.95
C LYS A 361 -66.63 -27.68 -10.15
N THR A 362 -65.79 -28.60 -10.57
CA THR A 362 -66.21 -29.70 -11.45
C THR A 362 -65.99 -31.01 -10.73
N THR A 363 -67.11 -31.71 -10.51
CA THR A 363 -67.29 -33.07 -10.01
C THR A 363 -66.46 -34.04 -10.82
N HIS A 364 -65.63 -34.80 -10.16
CA HIS A 364 -64.87 -35.90 -10.71
C HIS A 364 -65.82 -37.08 -11.06
N LYS A 365 -65.99 -37.37 -12.35
CA LYS A 365 -66.39 -38.71 -12.79
C LYS A 365 -65.13 -39.56 -12.94
N ALA A 366 -64.95 -40.51 -12.06
CA ALA A 366 -63.95 -41.54 -12.17
C ALA A 366 -64.24 -42.45 -13.38
N HIS A 367 -63.38 -42.40 -14.40
CA HIS A 367 -63.25 -43.41 -15.39
C HIS A 367 -61.87 -44.09 -15.27
N GLY A 368 -61.80 -45.00 -14.30
CA GLY A 368 -60.76 -46.02 -14.27
C GLY A 368 -61.19 -47.20 -15.17
N ILE A 369 -60.47 -47.41 -16.29
CA ILE A 369 -60.58 -48.66 -17.05
C ILE A 369 -59.72 -49.67 -16.35
N THR A 370 -60.40 -50.47 -15.46
CA THR A 370 -59.78 -51.68 -14.88
C THR A 370 -59.89 -52.77 -15.91
N ARG A 371 -58.79 -53.20 -16.50
CA ARG A 371 -58.74 -54.48 -17.24
C ARG A 371 -58.85 -55.61 -16.31
N GLY A 372 -59.94 -56.44 -16.49
CA GLY A 372 -60.25 -57.59 -15.65
C GLY A 372 -59.19 -58.69 -15.81
N ALA A 373 -59.25 -59.67 -14.87
CA ALA A 373 -58.29 -60.76 -14.76
C ALA A 373 -58.14 -61.64 -16.00
N ASP A 374 -59.13 -61.62 -16.91
CA ASP A 374 -59.15 -62.43 -18.15
C ASP A 374 -58.18 -61.89 -19.24
N TYR A 375 -57.59 -60.70 -19.09
CA TYR A 375 -56.64 -60.17 -20.04
C TYR A 375 -55.22 -60.79 -19.92
N TYR A 376 -54.93 -61.50 -18.83
CA TYR A 376 -53.61 -62.08 -18.58
C TYR A 376 -53.57 -63.62 -18.64
N ARG A 377 -54.66 -64.25 -19.17
CA ARG A 377 -54.67 -65.69 -19.52
C ARG A 377 -54.42 -65.87 -21.01
N ARG A 378 -53.11 -65.95 -21.35
CA ARG A 378 -52.57 -66.71 -22.47
C ARG A 378 -51.13 -67.09 -22.15
#